data_aa8dc82b7d03e977149fb49cdf48c831
#
_entry.id   aa8dc82b7d03e977149fb49cdf48c831
#
_cell.length_a   1.000
_cell.length_b   1.000
_cell.length_c   1.000
_cell.angle_alpha   90.00
_cell.angle_beta   90.00
_cell.angle_gamma   90.00
#
_symmetry.space_group_name_H-M   'P 1'
#
loop_
_entity.id
_entity.type
_entity.pdbx_description
1 polymer ?
#
loop_
_entity_poly.entity_id
_entity_poly.type
_entity_poly.pdbx_seq_one_letter_code
_entity_poly.pdbx_strand_id
1 'polypeptide(L)'
;LDHFGGQLALVSSFGAESAVLLHLTSRISPDIPVLFLDTGMLFGQTLDYRKNLAAQLGLTDVRDLRPAFADLATQDPNSDLWRTSVDACCNIRKVLPLDRALGGFDAWITGRKRFHGGDRLSLPVVEAADGKVKFNPLANWGKSELDAYVAEHALPAHPLVAQGYASIGCWPCTQPSE
;
A
#
# COMPACT_ATOMS: atom_id res chain seq x y z
N LEU A 1 -1.31 6.63 18.59
CA LEU A 1 -2.63 6.00 18.30
C LEU A 1 -3.74 6.63 19.15
N ASP A 2 -3.46 6.88 20.43
CA ASP A 2 -4.47 7.37 21.39
C ASP A 2 -5.09 8.74 21.03
N HIS A 3 -4.37 9.58 20.28
CA HIS A 3 -4.87 10.90 19.86
C HIS A 3 -5.94 10.87 18.77
N PHE A 4 -6.07 9.78 18.02
CA PHE A 4 -7.01 9.70 16.89
C PHE A 4 -8.23 8.82 17.18
N GLY A 5 -8.39 8.30 18.41
CA GLY A 5 -9.61 7.63 18.88
C GLY A 5 -10.20 6.55 17.96
N GLY A 6 -9.33 5.84 17.22
CA GLY A 6 -9.75 4.83 16.25
C GLY A 6 -9.98 5.36 14.82
N GLN A 7 -9.75 6.63 14.57
CA GLN A 7 -9.87 7.27 13.25
C GLN A 7 -8.53 7.33 12.48
N LEU A 8 -7.69 6.32 12.70
CA LEU A 8 -6.40 6.14 12.04
C LEU A 8 -6.44 4.86 11.21
N ALA A 9 -6.01 4.92 9.95
CA ALA A 9 -5.87 3.77 9.07
C ALA A 9 -4.43 3.61 8.59
N LEU A 10 -4.07 2.39 8.17
CA LEU A 10 -2.84 2.11 7.45
C LEU A 10 -3.19 1.79 6.00
N VAL A 11 -2.55 2.46 5.04
CA VAL A 11 -2.72 2.18 3.60
C VAL A 11 -1.56 1.32 3.12
N SER A 12 -1.87 0.17 2.52
CA SER A 12 -0.85 -0.76 2.01
C SER A 12 -1.26 -1.35 0.66
N SER A 13 -0.28 -1.49 -0.24
CA SER A 13 -0.42 -2.26 -1.49
C SER A 13 0.01 -3.72 -1.34
N PHE A 14 0.52 -4.14 -0.20
CA PHE A 14 1.16 -5.45 0.02
C PHE A 14 2.23 -5.78 -1.05
N GLY A 15 2.98 -4.77 -1.50
CA GLY A 15 4.10 -4.92 -2.43
C GLY A 15 5.38 -5.40 -1.74
N ALA A 16 6.51 -5.33 -2.46
CA ALA A 16 7.80 -5.91 -2.08
C ALA A 16 8.29 -5.56 -0.66
N GLU A 17 8.06 -4.33 -0.20
CA GLU A 17 8.56 -3.82 1.08
C GLU A 17 7.47 -3.57 2.13
N SER A 18 6.26 -4.03 1.88
CA SER A 18 5.10 -3.74 2.74
C SER A 18 5.17 -4.43 4.10
N ALA A 19 5.85 -5.57 4.20
CA ALA A 19 5.90 -6.39 5.42
C ALA A 19 6.45 -5.62 6.63
N VAL A 20 7.44 -4.74 6.43
CA VAL A 20 8.06 -3.99 7.53
C VAL A 20 7.06 -3.10 8.25
N LEU A 21 6.35 -2.25 7.50
CA LEU A 21 5.37 -1.35 8.12
C LEU A 21 4.18 -2.10 8.72
N LEU A 22 3.69 -3.11 8.03
CA LEU A 22 2.60 -3.97 8.52
C LEU A 22 2.98 -4.68 9.81
N HIS A 23 4.21 -5.20 9.92
CA HIS A 23 4.71 -5.84 11.13
C HIS A 23 4.88 -4.84 12.28
N LEU A 24 5.54 -3.68 12.04
CA LEU A 24 5.67 -2.63 13.05
C LEU A 24 4.31 -2.23 13.62
N THR A 25 3.33 -2.06 12.74
CA THR A 25 1.99 -1.64 13.15
C THR A 25 1.24 -2.75 13.88
N SER A 26 1.32 -4.00 13.42
CA SER A 26 0.66 -5.14 14.06
C SER A 26 1.12 -5.38 15.50
N ARG A 27 2.36 -5.04 15.82
CA ARG A 27 2.90 -5.15 17.18
C ARG A 27 2.34 -4.11 18.14
N ILE A 28 1.78 -3.02 17.64
CA ILE A 28 1.22 -1.91 18.43
C ILE A 28 -0.30 -2.02 18.47
N SER A 29 -0.93 -2.25 17.32
CA SER A 29 -2.38 -2.29 17.15
C SER A 29 -2.73 -3.26 16.01
N PRO A 30 -2.91 -4.55 16.30
CA PRO A 30 -3.24 -5.56 15.28
C PRO A 30 -4.65 -5.36 14.69
N ASP A 31 -5.47 -4.56 15.33
CA ASP A 31 -6.83 -4.20 14.94
C ASP A 31 -6.94 -2.89 14.15
N ILE A 32 -5.80 -2.22 13.86
CA ILE A 32 -5.83 -1.03 13.01
C ILE A 32 -6.43 -1.36 11.64
N PRO A 33 -7.37 -0.54 11.11
CA PRO A 33 -7.86 -0.71 9.76
C PRO A 33 -6.73 -0.62 8.73
N VAL A 34 -6.46 -1.72 8.03
CA VAL A 34 -5.51 -1.77 6.92
C VAL A 34 -6.28 -1.67 5.61
N LEU A 35 -6.12 -0.55 4.91
CA LEU A 35 -6.76 -0.28 3.63
C LEU A 35 -5.89 -0.84 2.51
N PHE A 36 -6.32 -1.93 1.90
CA PHE A 36 -5.64 -2.61 0.80
C PHE A 36 -6.23 -2.17 -0.54
N LEU A 37 -5.40 -1.61 -1.41
CA LEU A 37 -5.81 -1.16 -2.74
C LEU A 37 -5.87 -2.35 -3.72
N ASP A 38 -7.01 -3.04 -3.77
CA ASP A 38 -7.28 -4.06 -4.79
C ASP A 38 -7.80 -3.40 -6.08
N THR A 39 -6.89 -3.12 -6.98
CA THR A 39 -7.17 -2.43 -8.24
C THR A 39 -7.95 -3.28 -9.25
N GLY A 40 -8.13 -4.58 -8.99
CA GLY A 40 -8.61 -5.57 -9.97
C GLY A 40 -7.57 -5.93 -11.03
N MET A 41 -6.34 -5.41 -10.92
CA MET A 41 -5.22 -5.66 -11.84
C MET A 41 -3.94 -6.05 -11.09
N LEU A 42 -4.07 -6.62 -9.90
CA LEU A 42 -2.93 -7.12 -9.14
C LEU A 42 -2.55 -8.52 -9.60
N PHE A 43 -1.29 -8.90 -9.37
CA PHE A 43 -0.86 -10.29 -9.53
C PHE A 43 -1.60 -11.20 -8.54
N GLY A 44 -1.91 -12.42 -8.95
CA GLY A 44 -2.46 -13.43 -8.04
C GLY A 44 -1.58 -13.66 -6.81
N GLN A 45 -0.25 -13.66 -7.00
CA GLN A 45 0.74 -13.76 -5.93
C GLN A 45 0.63 -12.64 -4.89
N THR A 46 0.24 -11.42 -5.30
CA THR A 46 0.00 -10.31 -4.37
C THR A 46 -1.25 -10.55 -3.52
N LEU A 47 -2.32 -11.07 -4.12
CA LEU A 47 -3.56 -11.39 -3.42
C LEU A 47 -3.34 -12.52 -2.39
N ASP A 48 -2.58 -13.54 -2.74
CA ASP A 48 -2.22 -14.64 -1.84
C ASP A 48 -1.27 -14.16 -0.73
N TYR A 49 -0.26 -13.36 -1.10
CA TYR A 49 0.67 -12.77 -0.13
C TYR A 49 -0.07 -11.89 0.90
N ARG A 50 -1.01 -11.07 0.46
CA ARG A 50 -1.87 -10.25 1.33
C ARG A 50 -2.59 -11.10 2.38
N LYS A 51 -3.22 -12.22 1.97
CA LYS A 51 -3.93 -13.12 2.88
C LYS A 51 -2.98 -13.76 3.89
N ASN A 52 -1.88 -14.31 3.39
CA ASN A 52 -0.91 -15.04 4.21
C ASN A 52 -0.19 -14.12 5.20
N LEU A 53 0.25 -12.95 4.74
CA LEU A 53 0.93 -11.97 5.59
C LEU A 53 0.00 -11.42 6.66
N ALA A 54 -1.25 -11.06 6.31
CA ALA A 54 -2.22 -10.58 7.27
C ALA A 54 -2.50 -11.61 8.38
N ALA A 55 -2.66 -12.88 8.02
CA ALA A 55 -2.84 -13.97 8.96
C ALA A 55 -1.61 -14.17 9.86
N GLN A 56 -0.40 -14.20 9.28
CA GLN A 56 0.86 -14.35 10.00
C GLN A 56 1.10 -13.22 11.02
N LEU A 57 0.75 -11.98 10.65
CA LEU A 57 0.91 -10.81 11.51
C LEU A 57 -0.25 -10.59 12.49
N GLY A 58 -1.31 -11.42 12.42
CA GLY A 58 -2.48 -11.29 13.27
C GLY A 58 -3.30 -10.02 13.03
N LEU A 59 -3.25 -9.47 11.80
CA LEU A 59 -4.07 -8.30 11.44
C LEU A 59 -5.54 -8.70 11.33
N THR A 60 -6.40 -8.05 12.09
CA THR A 60 -7.81 -8.44 12.22
C THR A 60 -8.78 -7.61 11.37
N ASP A 61 -8.36 -6.43 10.88
CA ASP A 61 -9.17 -5.54 10.07
C ASP A 61 -8.46 -5.13 8.78
N VAL A 62 -8.44 -6.00 7.78
CA VAL A 62 -7.88 -5.70 6.45
C VAL A 62 -9.02 -5.55 5.45
N ARG A 63 -9.19 -4.34 4.92
CA ARG A 63 -10.30 -3.93 4.05
C ARG A 63 -9.84 -3.80 2.61
N ASP A 64 -10.46 -4.55 1.70
CA ASP A 64 -10.17 -4.49 0.27
C ASP A 64 -10.88 -3.28 -0.37
N LEU A 65 -10.12 -2.31 -0.83
CA LEU A 65 -10.62 -1.13 -1.54
C LEU A 65 -10.61 -1.41 -3.05
N ARG A 66 -11.79 -1.47 -3.62
CA ARG A 66 -11.98 -1.74 -5.06
C ARG A 66 -12.54 -0.52 -5.79
N PRO A 67 -12.22 -0.38 -7.09
CA PRO A 67 -12.87 0.60 -7.94
C PRO A 67 -14.38 0.35 -7.98
N ALA A 68 -15.17 1.42 -8.02
CA ALA A 68 -16.61 1.28 -8.16
C ALA A 68 -16.97 0.72 -9.54
N PHE A 69 -17.94 -0.16 -9.58
CA PHE A 69 -18.42 -0.74 -10.84
C PHE A 69 -18.86 0.34 -11.86
N ALA A 70 -19.55 1.39 -11.40
CA ALA A 70 -19.99 2.48 -12.24
C ALA A 70 -18.83 3.24 -12.89
N ASP A 71 -17.72 3.46 -12.14
CA ASP A 71 -16.52 4.12 -12.67
C ASP A 71 -15.87 3.25 -13.74
N LEU A 72 -15.76 1.94 -13.50
CA LEU A 72 -15.21 0.99 -14.47
C LEU A 72 -16.06 0.89 -15.73
N ALA A 73 -17.38 0.73 -15.58
CA ALA A 73 -18.31 0.60 -16.69
C ALA A 73 -18.29 1.84 -17.59
N THR A 74 -18.06 3.02 -17.03
CA THR A 74 -18.07 4.29 -17.77
C THR A 74 -16.72 4.64 -18.39
N GLN A 75 -15.62 4.43 -17.64
CA GLN A 75 -14.30 4.94 -18.00
C GLN A 75 -13.32 3.87 -18.49
N ASP A 76 -13.55 2.60 -18.12
CA ASP A 76 -12.66 1.47 -18.46
C ASP A 76 -13.43 0.16 -18.69
N PRO A 77 -14.46 0.18 -19.60
CA PRO A 77 -15.33 -0.98 -19.82
C PRO A 77 -14.58 -2.22 -20.33
N ASN A 78 -13.46 -2.03 -21.03
CA ASN A 78 -12.65 -3.11 -21.58
C ASN A 78 -11.45 -3.47 -20.69
N SER A 79 -11.25 -2.78 -19.55
CA SER A 79 -10.09 -2.95 -18.66
C SER A 79 -8.74 -2.72 -19.38
N ASP A 80 -8.69 -1.79 -20.32
CA ASP A 80 -7.50 -1.47 -21.12
C ASP A 80 -7.09 0.03 -21.05
N LEU A 81 -7.74 0.83 -20.19
CA LEU A 81 -7.44 2.24 -19.99
C LEU A 81 -5.96 2.50 -19.64
N TRP A 82 -5.31 1.55 -18.96
CA TRP A 82 -3.88 1.62 -18.65
C TRP A 82 -2.97 1.76 -19.87
N ARG A 83 -3.44 1.30 -21.07
CA ARG A 83 -2.70 1.41 -22.34
C ARG A 83 -2.72 2.83 -22.91
N THR A 84 -3.79 3.56 -22.67
CA THR A 84 -4.02 4.90 -23.24
C THR A 84 -3.75 6.01 -22.24
N SER A 85 -4.04 5.78 -20.95
CA SER A 85 -3.81 6.74 -19.87
C SER A 85 -3.60 6.02 -18.54
N VAL A 86 -2.33 5.88 -18.15
CA VAL A 86 -1.94 5.29 -16.85
C VAL A 86 -2.51 6.12 -15.71
N ASP A 87 -2.49 7.46 -15.82
CA ASP A 87 -2.97 8.35 -14.77
C ASP A 87 -4.48 8.22 -14.57
N ALA A 88 -5.27 8.17 -15.65
CA ALA A 88 -6.71 7.96 -15.55
C ALA A 88 -7.04 6.58 -14.97
N CYS A 89 -6.32 5.54 -15.38
CA CYS A 89 -6.44 4.20 -14.83
C CYS A 89 -6.12 4.18 -13.32
N CYS A 90 -5.01 4.80 -12.91
CA CYS A 90 -4.65 4.92 -11.49
C CYS A 90 -5.68 5.72 -10.70
N ASN A 91 -6.25 6.78 -11.29
CA ASN A 91 -7.27 7.58 -10.65
C ASN A 91 -8.50 6.75 -10.27
N ILE A 92 -9.11 6.05 -11.23
CA ILE A 92 -10.34 5.28 -10.97
C ILE A 92 -10.10 4.02 -10.14
N ARG A 93 -8.89 3.43 -10.20
CA ARG A 93 -8.58 2.16 -9.53
C ARG A 93 -7.87 2.30 -8.19
N LYS A 94 -7.30 3.46 -7.90
CA LYS A 94 -6.54 3.71 -6.65
C LYS A 94 -7.00 4.96 -5.94
N VAL A 95 -6.97 6.13 -6.62
CA VAL A 95 -7.22 7.43 -5.96
C VAL A 95 -8.66 7.50 -5.47
N LEU A 96 -9.64 7.34 -6.35
CA LEU A 96 -11.06 7.44 -5.96
C LEU A 96 -11.47 6.41 -4.89
N PRO A 97 -11.07 5.12 -4.95
CA PRO A 97 -11.36 4.17 -3.87
C PRO A 97 -10.72 4.57 -2.54
N LEU A 98 -9.48 5.08 -2.57
CA LEU A 98 -8.78 5.51 -1.36
C LEU A 98 -9.44 6.75 -0.74
N ASP A 99 -9.76 7.75 -1.54
CA ASP A 99 -10.40 8.99 -1.07
C ASP A 99 -11.75 8.69 -0.40
N ARG A 100 -12.55 7.81 -1.01
CA ARG A 100 -13.82 7.35 -0.42
C ARG A 100 -13.60 6.68 0.93
N ALA A 101 -12.61 5.79 1.03
CA ALA A 101 -12.32 5.07 2.27
C ALA A 101 -11.77 5.99 3.36
N LEU A 102 -10.90 6.94 3.01
CA LEU A 102 -10.31 7.89 3.95
C LEU A 102 -11.32 8.91 4.46
N GLY A 103 -12.50 9.02 3.87
CA GLY A 103 -13.58 9.89 4.36
C GLY A 103 -13.96 9.63 5.82
N GLY A 104 -13.79 8.40 6.32
CA GLY A 104 -14.07 8.01 7.70
C GLY A 104 -12.88 8.09 8.67
N PHE A 105 -11.74 8.65 8.24
CA PHE A 105 -10.52 8.70 9.05
C PHE A 105 -9.99 10.14 9.15
N ASP A 106 -9.39 10.51 10.27
CA ASP A 106 -8.72 11.80 10.49
C ASP A 106 -7.24 11.74 10.13
N ALA A 107 -6.67 10.54 10.14
CA ALA A 107 -5.26 10.32 9.81
C ALA A 107 -5.02 8.97 9.12
N TRP A 108 -3.92 8.88 8.39
CA TRP A 108 -3.50 7.59 7.83
C TRP A 108 -1.97 7.45 7.78
N ILE A 109 -1.52 6.20 7.78
CA ILE A 109 -0.12 5.81 7.74
C ILE A 109 0.18 5.25 6.35
N THR A 110 1.34 5.61 5.78
CA THR A 110 1.84 5.04 4.51
C THR A 110 3.28 4.56 4.64
N GLY A 111 3.65 3.59 3.78
CA GLY A 111 5.01 3.05 3.71
C GLY A 111 5.95 3.80 2.76
N ARG A 112 5.70 5.08 2.46
CA ARG A 112 6.56 5.88 1.58
C ARG A 112 7.93 6.12 2.21
N LYS A 113 8.99 6.14 1.37
CA LYS A 113 10.38 6.29 1.77
C LYS A 113 11.11 7.26 0.85
N ARG A 114 12.09 7.99 1.38
CA ARG A 114 12.85 8.99 0.61
C ARG A 114 13.75 8.35 -0.44
N PHE A 115 14.34 7.19 -0.15
CA PHE A 115 15.29 6.55 -1.07
C PHE A 115 14.67 6.08 -2.39
N HIS A 116 13.34 6.04 -2.52
CA HIS A 116 12.68 5.80 -3.80
C HIS A 116 12.78 6.97 -4.78
N GLY A 117 13.38 8.09 -4.36
CA GLY A 117 13.69 9.24 -5.23
C GLY A 117 12.48 10.06 -5.68
N GLY A 118 12.73 10.95 -6.67
CA GLY A 118 11.72 11.85 -7.18
C GLY A 118 11.19 12.81 -6.10
N ASP A 119 9.89 13.08 -6.11
CA ASP A 119 9.22 13.94 -5.15
C ASP A 119 9.30 13.44 -3.70
N ARG A 120 9.80 12.22 -3.49
CA ARG A 120 9.93 11.62 -2.15
C ARG A 120 11.23 11.99 -1.43
N LEU A 121 12.22 12.61 -2.11
CA LEU A 121 13.50 12.99 -1.48
C LEU A 121 13.32 13.90 -0.25
N SER A 122 12.33 14.77 -0.25
CA SER A 122 11.97 15.68 0.86
C SER A 122 10.78 15.21 1.67
N LEU A 123 10.37 13.95 1.56
CA LEU A 123 9.18 13.42 2.22
C LEU A 123 9.24 13.62 3.74
N PRO A 124 8.32 14.37 4.36
CA PRO A 124 8.27 14.52 5.80
C PRO A 124 7.72 13.26 6.47
N VAL A 125 8.10 13.02 7.73
CA VAL A 125 7.53 11.93 8.54
C VAL A 125 6.05 12.17 8.83
N VAL A 126 5.68 13.44 9.02
CA VAL A 126 4.29 13.87 9.25
C VAL A 126 3.98 15.01 8.30
N GLU A 127 2.88 14.91 7.59
CA GLU A 127 2.41 15.94 6.66
C GLU A 127 0.90 16.17 6.80
N ALA A 128 0.44 17.39 6.55
CA ALA A 128 -0.97 17.68 6.37
C ALA A 128 -1.36 17.39 4.90
N ALA A 129 -2.44 16.67 4.70
CA ALA A 129 -2.95 16.33 3.38
C ALA A 129 -4.48 16.31 3.42
N ASP A 130 -5.11 17.15 2.62
CA ASP A 130 -6.58 17.23 2.46
C ASP A 130 -7.34 17.36 3.79
N GLY A 131 -6.83 18.22 4.69
CA GLY A 131 -7.42 18.46 6.01
C GLY A 131 -7.20 17.34 7.03
N LYS A 132 -6.40 16.36 6.71
CA LYS A 132 -6.06 15.19 7.54
C LYS A 132 -4.56 15.13 7.83
N VAL A 133 -4.17 14.26 8.75
CA VAL A 133 -2.75 14.00 9.06
C VAL A 133 -2.29 12.73 8.36
N LYS A 134 -1.16 12.81 7.66
CA LYS A 134 -0.54 11.67 7.02
C LYS A 134 0.82 11.38 7.63
N PHE A 135 1.04 10.14 8.00
CA PHE A 135 2.27 9.65 8.61
C PHE A 135 3.07 8.79 7.63
N ASN A 136 4.36 9.08 7.52
CA ASN A 136 5.33 8.30 6.74
C ASN A 136 6.45 7.82 7.68
N PRO A 137 6.19 6.86 8.58
CA PRO A 137 7.15 6.48 9.62
C PRO A 137 8.45 5.90 9.06
N LEU A 138 8.41 5.34 7.86
CA LEU A 138 9.60 4.80 7.18
C LEU A 138 10.29 5.84 6.26
N ALA A 139 9.92 7.13 6.31
CA ALA A 139 10.47 8.14 5.42
C ALA A 139 12.01 8.19 5.42
N ASN A 140 12.63 8.02 6.58
CA ASN A 140 14.08 8.07 6.78
C ASN A 140 14.78 6.70 6.66
N TRP A 141 14.04 5.61 6.49
CA TRP A 141 14.60 4.27 6.39
C TRP A 141 15.23 4.05 5.02
N GLY A 142 16.46 3.56 5.00
CA GLY A 142 17.14 3.11 3.80
C GLY A 142 16.86 1.63 3.49
N LYS A 143 17.33 1.19 2.32
CA LYS A 143 17.15 -0.21 1.88
C LYS A 143 17.81 -1.20 2.84
N SER A 144 19.02 -0.89 3.32
CA SER A 144 19.76 -1.73 4.27
C SER A 144 19.04 -1.90 5.60
N GLU A 145 18.38 -0.86 6.10
CA GLU A 145 17.62 -0.92 7.35
C GLU A 145 16.37 -1.78 7.19
N LEU A 146 15.69 -1.68 6.04
CA LEU A 146 14.54 -2.53 5.72
C LEU A 146 14.96 -4.01 5.62
N ASP A 147 16.06 -4.30 4.94
CA ASP A 147 16.55 -5.67 4.75
C ASP A 147 16.99 -6.28 6.09
N ALA A 148 17.68 -5.50 6.93
CA ALA A 148 18.08 -5.92 8.28
C ALA A 148 16.83 -6.24 9.13
N TYR A 149 15.82 -5.39 9.10
CA TYR A 149 14.57 -5.61 9.84
C TYR A 149 13.83 -6.86 9.37
N VAL A 150 13.73 -7.06 8.04
CA VAL A 150 13.11 -8.26 7.46
C VAL A 150 13.84 -9.53 7.92
N ALA A 151 15.18 -9.51 7.91
CA ALA A 151 16.00 -10.64 8.35
C ALA A 151 15.85 -10.91 9.86
N GLU A 152 15.91 -9.88 10.70
CA GLU A 152 15.80 -9.97 12.16
C GLU A 152 14.46 -10.58 12.60
N HIS A 153 13.37 -10.20 11.91
CA HIS A 153 12.02 -10.66 12.25
C HIS A 153 11.51 -11.80 11.38
N ALA A 154 12.37 -12.37 10.52
CA ALA A 154 12.04 -13.47 9.60
C ALA A 154 10.74 -13.21 8.81
N LEU A 155 10.56 -11.96 8.34
CA LEU A 155 9.36 -11.59 7.60
C LEU A 155 9.36 -12.24 6.21
N PRO A 156 8.22 -12.74 5.74
CA PRO A 156 8.14 -13.35 4.42
C PRO A 156 8.31 -12.31 3.33
N ALA A 157 9.14 -12.61 2.33
CA ALA A 157 9.24 -11.79 1.13
C ALA A 157 8.02 -12.01 0.22
N HIS A 158 7.67 -10.97 -0.55
CA HIS A 158 6.68 -11.14 -1.60
C HIS A 158 7.20 -12.11 -2.66
N PRO A 159 6.41 -13.11 -3.14
CA PRO A 159 6.89 -14.17 -4.05
C PRO A 159 7.56 -13.66 -5.34
N LEU A 160 7.10 -12.52 -5.87
CA LEU A 160 7.66 -11.93 -7.09
C LEU A 160 9.06 -11.33 -6.88
N VAL A 161 9.49 -11.07 -5.65
CA VAL A 161 10.87 -10.58 -5.38
C VAL A 161 11.90 -11.61 -5.84
N ALA A 162 11.66 -12.89 -5.59
CA ALA A 162 12.52 -13.97 -6.08
C ALA A 162 12.52 -14.11 -7.61
N GLN A 163 11.57 -13.50 -8.30
CA GLN A 163 11.46 -13.47 -9.76
C GLN A 163 12.02 -12.16 -10.36
N GLY A 164 12.76 -11.36 -9.59
CA GLY A 164 13.42 -10.14 -10.05
C GLY A 164 12.58 -8.86 -9.97
N TYR A 165 11.40 -8.88 -9.35
CA TYR A 165 10.59 -7.68 -9.20
C TYR A 165 11.02 -6.86 -7.98
N ALA A 166 11.72 -5.75 -8.20
CA ALA A 166 12.12 -4.83 -7.12
C ALA A 166 10.95 -3.96 -6.60
N SER A 167 9.96 -3.69 -7.45
CA SER A 167 8.73 -2.98 -7.10
C SER A 167 7.54 -3.74 -7.66
N ILE A 168 6.46 -3.85 -6.89
CA ILE A 168 5.30 -4.67 -7.26
C ILE A 168 4.03 -3.82 -7.12
N GLY A 169 3.34 -3.66 -8.22
CA GLY A 169 2.05 -2.98 -8.35
C GLY A 169 1.08 -3.76 -9.23
N CYS A 170 0.35 -3.08 -10.12
CA CYS A 170 -0.53 -3.72 -11.10
C CYS A 170 0.30 -4.48 -12.15
N TRP A 171 -0.15 -5.68 -12.54
CA TRP A 171 0.57 -6.51 -13.54
C TRP A 171 0.84 -5.81 -14.87
N PRO A 172 -0.05 -4.91 -15.40
CA PRO A 172 0.24 -4.25 -16.67
C PRO A 172 1.37 -3.20 -16.59
N CYS A 173 1.64 -2.67 -15.38
CA CYS A 173 2.58 -1.57 -15.15
C CYS A 173 3.85 -2.02 -14.41
N THR A 174 4.03 -3.32 -14.17
CA THR A 174 5.13 -3.85 -13.37
C THR A 174 5.94 -4.84 -14.19
N GLN A 175 7.23 -4.64 -14.26
CA GLN A 175 8.18 -5.51 -14.97
C GLN A 175 9.29 -5.96 -14.01
N PRO A 176 9.91 -7.11 -14.22
CA PRO A 176 11.13 -7.49 -13.51
C PRO A 176 12.22 -6.42 -13.74
N SER A 177 13.04 -6.18 -12.72
CA SER A 177 14.26 -5.36 -12.87
C SER A 177 15.30 -6.16 -13.62
N GLU A 178 15.96 -5.52 -14.59
CA GLU A 178 17.14 -6.09 -15.27
C GLU A 178 18.35 -6.16 -14.33
#